data_23b03fdcf2954f9210d73f9fe0031f92
#
_entry.id   23b03fdcf2954f9210d73f9fe0031f92
#
_cell.length_a   1.000
_cell.length_b   1.000
_cell.length_c   1.000
_cell.angle_alpha   90.00
_cell.angle_beta   90.00
_cell.angle_gamma   90.00
#
_symmetry.space_group_name_H-M   'P 1'
#
loop_
_entity.id
_entity.type
_entity.pdbx_description
1 polymer ?
#
loop_
_entity_poly.entity_id
_entity_poly.type
_entity_poly.pdbx_seq_one_letter_code
_entity_poly.pdbx_strand_id
1 'polypeptide(L)'
;LARIAERFTGESETVSKTAESAIDRESSVNQPHTLNLLGVTPLDFGPQINVDIMKKNLQKYGWEVVSSWAMGDTLENLSRTGEVEMNLVVSSVGLPAAKILREKFGTPYVIGTPISGFTEELIQIMNKKIPHETEGRNEEKDNDSTAYLANRLSGVPEITLIGEAVTMGSLAAFIE
;
A
#
# COMPACT_ATOMS: atom_id res chain seq x y z
N LEU A 1 6.78 13.67 -3.79
CA LEU A 1 5.54 12.99 -3.39
C LEU A 1 4.93 13.62 -2.13
N ALA A 2 5.68 13.83 -1.00
CA ALA A 2 5.14 14.43 0.23
C ALA A 2 4.44 15.77 -0.01
N ARG A 3 5.05 16.69 -0.77
CA ARG A 3 4.43 18.00 -1.12
C ARG A 3 3.19 17.87 -1.99
N ILE A 4 3.08 16.80 -2.78
CA ILE A 4 1.87 16.48 -3.54
C ILE A 4 0.78 16.01 -2.58
N ALA A 5 1.11 15.15 -1.63
CA ALA A 5 0.19 14.71 -0.60
C ALA A 5 -0.36 15.87 0.24
N GLU A 6 0.47 16.88 0.54
CA GLU A 6 0.04 18.07 1.28
C GLU A 6 -0.91 18.99 0.48
N ARG A 7 -0.67 19.13 -0.83
CA ARG A 7 -1.36 20.13 -1.67
C ARG A 7 -2.58 19.59 -2.41
N PHE A 8 -2.52 18.32 -2.86
CA PHE A 8 -3.54 17.76 -3.79
C PHE A 8 -4.50 16.78 -3.13
N THR A 9 -4.22 16.31 -1.94
CA THR A 9 -5.26 15.71 -1.12
C THR A 9 -6.11 16.86 -0.58
N GLY A 10 -6.97 17.39 -1.44
CA GLY A 10 -7.78 18.56 -1.17
C GLY A 10 -8.50 18.45 0.16
N GLU A 11 -8.96 19.58 0.68
CA GLU A 11 -10.00 19.62 1.69
C GLU A 11 -11.16 18.74 1.20
N SER A 12 -11.05 17.45 1.41
CA SER A 12 -12.21 16.59 1.46
C SER A 12 -13.03 17.20 2.58
N GLU A 13 -14.01 18.00 2.21
CA GLU A 13 -15.11 18.32 3.12
C GLU A 13 -15.39 17.02 3.84
N THR A 14 -15.24 17.05 5.15
CA THR A 14 -15.67 16.00 6.03
C THR A 14 -17.15 15.78 5.75
N VAL A 15 -17.44 14.98 4.74
CA VAL A 15 -18.76 14.41 4.57
C VAL A 15 -18.90 13.53 5.81
N SER A 16 -19.52 14.13 6.81
CA SER A 16 -20.00 13.41 7.97
C SER A 16 -20.74 12.19 7.43
N LYS A 17 -20.18 11.00 7.60
CA LYS A 17 -20.87 9.73 7.43
C LYS A 17 -21.98 9.66 8.48
N THR A 18 -23.02 10.43 8.27
CA THR A 18 -24.25 10.36 9.03
C THR A 18 -25.14 9.29 8.39
N ALA A 19 -25.17 8.13 9.01
CA ALA A 19 -26.33 7.27 9.22
C ALA A 19 -27.36 7.04 8.08
N GLU A 20 -26.96 6.94 6.81
CA GLU A 20 -27.93 6.61 5.74
C GLU A 20 -27.60 5.38 4.89
N SER A 21 -26.62 4.56 5.25
CA SER A 21 -26.26 3.35 4.48
C SER A 21 -26.44 2.04 5.26
N ALA A 22 -27.47 1.92 6.11
CA ALA A 22 -27.75 0.68 6.82
C ALA A 22 -28.60 -0.32 6.01
N ILE A 23 -29.00 -0.02 4.77
CA ILE A 23 -29.99 -0.81 4.02
C ILE A 23 -29.37 -1.60 2.84
N ASP A 24 -28.14 -1.29 2.39
CA ASP A 24 -27.52 -1.98 1.23
C ASP A 24 -26.33 -2.90 1.59
N ARG A 25 -26.22 -3.40 2.82
CA ARG A 25 -25.07 -4.21 3.27
C ARG A 25 -25.13 -5.71 2.95
N GLU A 26 -26.18 -6.20 2.29
CA GLU A 26 -26.25 -7.63 1.91
C GLU A 26 -25.58 -7.99 0.57
N SER A 27 -25.05 -7.03 -0.18
CA SER A 27 -24.39 -7.29 -1.48
C SER A 27 -22.85 -7.09 -1.45
N SER A 28 -22.19 -6.94 -0.30
CA SER A 28 -20.76 -6.60 -0.23
C SER A 28 -19.80 -7.80 -0.29
N VAL A 29 -20.26 -8.99 -0.61
CA VAL A 29 -19.41 -10.21 -0.61
C VAL A 29 -18.43 -10.28 -1.81
N ASN A 30 -18.45 -9.30 -2.74
CA ASN A 30 -17.66 -9.38 -3.98
C ASN A 30 -17.02 -8.05 -4.44
N GLN A 31 -16.89 -7.03 -3.58
CA GLN A 31 -16.16 -5.83 -3.98
C GLN A 31 -14.67 -6.00 -3.71
N PRO A 32 -13.79 -5.64 -4.66
CA PRO A 32 -12.35 -5.71 -4.45
C PRO A 32 -11.93 -4.70 -3.36
N HIS A 33 -10.93 -5.07 -2.56
CA HIS A 33 -10.26 -4.13 -1.67
C HIS A 33 -9.54 -3.05 -2.47
N THR A 34 -9.45 -1.84 -1.93
CA THR A 34 -8.88 -0.71 -2.65
C THR A 34 -7.58 -0.22 -2.01
N LEU A 35 -6.62 0.17 -2.85
CA LEU A 35 -5.34 0.69 -2.38
C LEU A 35 -4.78 1.81 -3.25
N ASN A 36 -3.87 2.60 -2.64
CA ASN A 36 -2.94 3.44 -3.38
C ASN A 36 -1.58 2.77 -3.48
N LEU A 37 -0.95 2.88 -4.64
CA LEU A 37 0.41 2.41 -4.89
C LEU A 37 1.38 3.60 -4.78
N LEU A 38 2.21 3.63 -3.73
CA LEU A 38 3.07 4.75 -3.41
C LEU A 38 4.55 4.42 -3.64
N GLY A 39 5.28 5.37 -4.23
CA GLY A 39 6.71 5.22 -4.46
C GLY A 39 7.06 4.62 -5.82
N VAL A 40 6.11 4.55 -6.73
CA VAL A 40 6.36 4.07 -8.10
C VAL A 40 7.05 5.16 -8.88
N THR A 41 8.36 5.05 -9.09
CA THR A 41 9.13 6.01 -9.86
C THR A 41 9.77 5.37 -11.10
N PRO A 42 9.97 6.13 -12.19
CA PRO A 42 10.64 5.59 -13.37
C PRO A 42 12.08 5.12 -13.11
N LEU A 43 12.72 5.68 -12.09
CA LEU A 43 14.07 5.31 -11.69
C LEU A 43 14.14 3.90 -11.08
N ASP A 44 13.15 3.58 -10.22
CA ASP A 44 13.13 2.31 -9.48
C ASP A 44 12.44 1.20 -10.28
N PHE A 45 11.39 1.52 -11.03
CA PHE A 45 10.52 0.54 -11.69
C PHE A 45 10.63 0.54 -13.22
N GLY A 46 11.41 1.45 -13.81
CA GLY A 46 11.63 1.51 -15.26
C GLY A 46 10.37 1.86 -16.05
N PRO A 47 10.07 1.15 -17.15
CA PRO A 47 8.96 1.51 -18.02
C PRO A 47 7.58 1.24 -17.38
N GLN A 48 6.56 1.98 -17.82
CA GLN A 48 5.19 1.91 -17.33
C GLN A 48 4.62 0.48 -17.29
N ILE A 49 5.00 -0.38 -18.21
CA ILE A 49 4.51 -1.76 -18.28
C ILE A 49 4.78 -2.56 -16.99
N ASN A 50 5.87 -2.28 -16.27
CA ASN A 50 6.18 -2.95 -15.02
C ASN A 50 5.17 -2.59 -13.93
N VAL A 51 4.75 -1.33 -13.90
CA VAL A 51 3.69 -0.85 -12.99
C VAL A 51 2.35 -1.48 -13.33
N ASP A 52 2.03 -1.59 -14.61
CA ASP A 52 0.80 -2.21 -15.09
C ASP A 52 0.75 -3.70 -14.74
N ILE A 53 1.87 -4.40 -14.82
CA ILE A 53 1.99 -5.80 -14.38
C ILE A 53 1.80 -5.89 -12.86
N MET A 54 2.38 -4.98 -12.09
CA MET A 54 2.21 -4.94 -10.64
C MET A 54 0.74 -4.74 -10.24
N LYS A 55 0.04 -3.78 -10.89
CA LYS A 55 -1.40 -3.57 -10.71
C LYS A 55 -2.22 -4.83 -11.03
N LYS A 56 -1.92 -5.49 -12.16
CA LYS A 56 -2.58 -6.74 -12.55
C LYS A 56 -2.33 -7.88 -11.56
N ASN A 57 -1.14 -7.96 -10.99
CA ASN A 57 -0.84 -8.96 -9.98
C ASN A 57 -1.65 -8.73 -8.71
N LEU A 58 -1.73 -7.50 -8.21
CA LEU A 58 -2.55 -7.14 -7.05
C LEU A 58 -4.04 -7.45 -7.31
N GLN A 59 -4.53 -7.14 -8.51
CA GLN A 59 -5.91 -7.42 -8.91
C GLN A 59 -6.27 -8.90 -8.86
N LYS A 60 -5.35 -9.81 -9.19
CA LYS A 60 -5.57 -11.26 -9.08
C LYS A 60 -5.88 -11.72 -7.66
N TYR A 61 -5.40 -10.98 -6.66
CA TYR A 61 -5.63 -11.24 -5.24
C TYR A 61 -6.76 -10.40 -4.63
N GLY A 62 -7.59 -9.78 -5.48
CA GLY A 62 -8.75 -9.01 -5.04
C GLY A 62 -8.44 -7.57 -4.59
N TRP A 63 -7.26 -7.02 -4.96
CA TRP A 63 -6.88 -5.66 -4.65
C TRP A 63 -6.89 -4.77 -5.89
N GLU A 64 -7.70 -3.72 -5.88
CA GLU A 64 -7.79 -2.72 -6.94
C GLU A 64 -6.90 -1.50 -6.60
N VAL A 65 -6.05 -1.10 -7.54
CA VAL A 65 -5.22 0.10 -7.40
C VAL A 65 -6.00 1.31 -7.90
N VAL A 66 -6.47 2.15 -6.98
CA VAL A 66 -7.20 3.39 -7.28
C VAL A 66 -6.25 4.47 -7.79
N SER A 67 -5.09 4.62 -7.14
CA SER A 67 -4.07 5.57 -7.59
C SER A 67 -2.66 4.97 -7.54
N SER A 68 -1.81 5.38 -8.50
CA SER A 68 -0.39 5.02 -8.53
C SER A 68 0.44 6.28 -8.69
N TRP A 69 0.94 6.79 -7.58
CA TRP A 69 1.61 8.08 -7.56
C TRP A 69 2.94 8.05 -8.32
N ALA A 70 3.09 9.04 -9.21
CA ALA A 70 4.22 9.34 -10.09
C ALA A 70 4.31 8.53 -11.40
N MET A 71 3.56 7.46 -11.61
CA MET A 71 3.57 6.74 -12.89
C MET A 71 2.18 6.30 -13.32
N GLY A 72 1.74 6.80 -14.49
CA GLY A 72 0.53 6.35 -15.15
C GLY A 72 -0.77 6.68 -14.42
N ASP A 73 -0.81 7.83 -13.73
CA ASP A 73 -1.97 8.27 -12.99
C ASP A 73 -2.50 9.63 -13.45
N THR A 74 -3.73 9.94 -13.08
CA THR A 74 -4.41 11.20 -13.35
C THR A 74 -4.57 12.00 -12.05
N LEU A 75 -4.76 13.32 -12.17
CA LEU A 75 -5.06 14.16 -11.00
C LEU A 75 -6.39 13.79 -10.35
N GLU A 76 -7.34 13.29 -11.14
CA GLU A 76 -8.62 12.80 -10.65
C GLU A 76 -8.44 11.59 -9.72
N ASN A 77 -7.64 10.59 -10.12
CA ASN A 77 -7.32 9.45 -9.26
C ASN A 77 -6.58 9.88 -8.00
N LEU A 78 -5.66 10.85 -8.11
CA LEU A 78 -4.95 11.39 -6.96
C LEU A 78 -5.90 12.09 -5.97
N SER A 79 -6.97 12.74 -6.43
CA SER A 79 -7.96 13.36 -5.54
C SER A 79 -8.73 12.33 -4.72
N ARG A 80 -8.86 11.10 -5.21
CA ARG A 80 -9.53 9.98 -4.54
C ARG A 80 -8.64 9.20 -3.58
N THR A 81 -7.41 9.63 -3.36
CA THR A 81 -6.43 8.94 -2.51
C THR A 81 -6.92 8.67 -1.07
N GLY A 82 -7.80 9.51 -0.53
CA GLY A 82 -8.38 9.35 0.80
C GLY A 82 -9.50 8.30 0.90
N GLU A 83 -9.99 7.78 -0.22
CA GLU A 83 -11.14 6.86 -0.28
C GLU A 83 -10.74 5.38 -0.17
N VAL A 84 -9.44 5.07 -0.15
CA VAL A 84 -8.94 3.70 -0.17
C VAL A 84 -8.80 3.10 1.23
N GLU A 85 -8.80 1.78 1.29
CA GLU A 85 -8.64 1.01 2.53
C GLU A 85 -7.17 0.90 2.97
N MET A 86 -6.21 0.99 2.02
CA MET A 86 -4.79 0.72 2.27
C MET A 86 -3.87 1.57 1.39
N ASN A 87 -2.69 1.88 1.89
CA ASN A 87 -1.57 2.41 1.10
C ASN A 87 -0.48 1.33 0.98
N LEU A 88 -0.09 0.94 -0.22
CA LEU A 88 1.04 0.04 -0.45
C LEU A 88 2.27 0.86 -0.87
N VAL A 89 3.31 0.81 -0.05
CA VAL A 89 4.59 1.50 -0.27
C VAL A 89 5.56 0.53 -0.93
N VAL A 90 5.84 0.72 -2.20
CA VAL A 90 6.69 -0.19 -3.00
C VAL A 90 8.14 0.30 -3.13
N SER A 91 8.44 1.49 -2.67
CA SER A 91 9.79 2.07 -2.61
C SER A 91 9.87 3.08 -1.48
N SER A 92 11.08 3.24 -0.94
CA SER A 92 11.37 4.14 0.19
C SER A 92 10.93 5.59 -0.03
N VAL A 93 10.89 6.06 -1.29
CA VAL A 93 10.41 7.42 -1.64
C VAL A 93 8.90 7.60 -1.44
N GLY A 94 8.14 6.52 -1.34
CA GLY A 94 6.70 6.55 -1.04
C GLY A 94 6.37 6.73 0.46
N LEU A 95 7.31 6.40 1.35
CA LEU A 95 7.07 6.37 2.77
C LEU A 95 6.64 7.72 3.39
N PRO A 96 7.26 8.86 3.03
CA PRO A 96 6.79 10.15 3.54
C PRO A 96 5.35 10.47 3.14
N ALA A 97 4.93 10.10 1.92
CA ALA A 97 3.55 10.28 1.48
C ALA A 97 2.60 9.38 2.27
N ALA A 98 2.96 8.11 2.50
CA ALA A 98 2.15 7.18 3.28
C ALA A 98 1.89 7.67 4.71
N LYS A 99 2.93 8.25 5.37
CA LYS A 99 2.79 8.84 6.71
C LYS A 99 1.79 10.01 6.72
N ILE A 100 1.88 10.92 5.75
CA ILE A 100 0.95 12.05 5.62
C ILE A 100 -0.48 11.57 5.37
N LEU A 101 -0.67 10.56 4.51
CA LEU A 101 -2.00 10.00 4.23
C LEU A 101 -2.60 9.30 5.45
N ARG A 102 -1.76 8.61 6.25
CA ARG A 102 -2.18 8.02 7.52
C ARG A 102 -2.61 9.11 8.54
N GLU A 103 -1.85 10.20 8.65
CA GLU A 103 -2.19 11.32 9.54
C GLU A 103 -3.48 12.03 9.10
N LYS A 104 -3.68 12.24 7.79
CA LYS A 104 -4.84 12.99 7.26
C LYS A 104 -6.12 12.15 7.20
N PHE A 105 -6.03 10.91 6.75
CA PHE A 105 -7.19 10.07 6.43
C PHE A 105 -7.32 8.82 7.34
N GLY A 106 -6.31 8.56 8.18
CA GLY A 106 -6.28 7.34 9.00
C GLY A 106 -5.97 6.07 8.19
N THR A 107 -5.70 6.18 6.88
CA THR A 107 -5.47 5.03 6.00
C THR A 107 -4.18 4.30 6.39
N PRO A 108 -4.24 3.02 6.77
CA PRO A 108 -3.04 2.25 7.11
C PRO A 108 -2.13 2.07 5.91
N TYR A 109 -0.85 1.75 6.15
CA TYR A 109 0.07 1.42 5.06
C TYR A 109 0.85 0.14 5.35
N VAL A 110 1.22 -0.55 4.28
CA VAL A 110 2.12 -1.71 4.25
C VAL A 110 3.30 -1.37 3.34
N ILE A 111 4.49 -1.84 3.70
CA ILE A 111 5.71 -1.66 2.92
C ILE A 111 6.07 -3.00 2.30
N GLY A 112 6.21 -3.05 0.99
CA GLY A 112 6.61 -4.24 0.25
C GLY A 112 6.35 -4.09 -1.24
N THR A 113 7.17 -4.77 -2.05
CA THR A 113 6.98 -4.80 -3.50
C THR A 113 6.35 -6.13 -3.90
N PRO A 114 5.22 -6.14 -4.64
CA PRO A 114 4.55 -7.37 -5.06
C PRO A 114 5.34 -8.05 -6.18
N ILE A 115 6.41 -8.75 -5.82
CA ILE A 115 7.22 -9.59 -6.69
C ILE A 115 6.74 -11.03 -6.66
N SER A 116 7.04 -11.78 -7.75
CA SER A 116 6.68 -13.19 -7.84
C SER A 116 7.22 -13.98 -6.64
N GLY A 117 6.35 -14.76 -6.00
CA GLY A 117 6.69 -15.54 -4.80
C GLY A 117 6.43 -14.81 -3.47
N PHE A 118 6.73 -13.53 -3.37
CA PHE A 118 6.47 -12.73 -2.16
C PHE A 118 5.07 -12.09 -2.15
N THR A 119 4.39 -12.03 -3.30
CA THR A 119 3.09 -11.34 -3.40
C THR A 119 2.04 -11.96 -2.47
N GLU A 120 1.98 -13.27 -2.33
CA GLU A 120 1.01 -13.94 -1.46
C GLU A 120 1.20 -13.57 0.01
N GLU A 121 2.44 -13.57 0.49
CA GLU A 121 2.76 -13.17 1.86
C GLU A 121 2.42 -11.70 2.11
N LEU A 122 2.76 -10.82 1.15
CA LEU A 122 2.42 -9.41 1.19
C LEU A 122 0.89 -9.20 1.30
N ILE A 123 0.10 -9.93 0.51
CA ILE A 123 -1.36 -9.89 0.57
C ILE A 123 -1.89 -10.34 1.93
N GLN A 124 -1.30 -11.38 2.53
CA GLN A 124 -1.69 -11.83 3.87
C GLN A 124 -1.44 -10.74 4.92
N ILE A 125 -0.30 -10.05 4.82
CA ILE A 125 0.03 -8.90 5.70
C ILE A 125 -0.98 -7.77 5.50
N MET A 126 -1.32 -7.45 4.24
CA MET A 126 -2.28 -6.42 3.91
C MET A 126 -3.67 -6.75 4.49
N ASN A 127 -4.15 -7.97 4.26
CA ASN A 127 -5.46 -8.40 4.76
C ASN A 127 -5.56 -8.37 6.29
N LYS A 128 -4.48 -8.67 7.01
CA LYS A 128 -4.44 -8.56 8.47
C LYS A 128 -4.50 -7.11 8.98
N LYS A 129 -4.08 -6.15 8.18
CA LYS A 129 -4.07 -4.72 8.54
C LYS A 129 -5.34 -3.97 8.16
N ILE A 130 -6.28 -4.61 7.46
CA ILE A 130 -7.60 -4.01 7.24
C ILE A 130 -8.32 -3.94 8.59
N PRO A 131 -8.80 -2.76 9.02
CA PRO A 131 -9.57 -2.66 10.26
C PRO A 131 -10.87 -3.46 10.12
N HIS A 132 -10.95 -4.60 10.81
CA HIS A 132 -12.23 -5.25 11.02
C HIS A 132 -13.01 -4.46 12.08
N GLU A 133 -14.28 -4.18 11.85
CA GLU A 133 -15.16 -3.33 12.69
C GLU A 133 -15.32 -3.81 14.16
N THR A 134 -14.62 -4.86 14.60
CA THR A 134 -14.82 -5.51 15.91
C THR A 134 -13.66 -5.38 16.90
N GLU A 135 -12.52 -4.79 16.55
CA GLU A 135 -11.43 -4.65 17.51
C GLU A 135 -11.13 -3.18 17.78
N GLY A 136 -11.33 -2.81 19.07
CA GLY A 136 -11.02 -1.49 19.58
C GLY A 136 -9.60 -1.08 19.22
N ARG A 137 -9.42 0.20 18.94
CA ARG A 137 -8.14 0.87 18.66
C ARG A 137 -7.08 0.48 19.71
N ASN A 138 -6.44 -0.64 19.52
CA ASN A 138 -5.14 -0.87 20.11
C ASN A 138 -4.17 -0.12 19.20
N GLU A 139 -3.53 0.89 19.75
CA GLU A 139 -2.34 1.50 19.16
C GLU A 139 -1.27 0.40 19.05
N GLU A 140 -1.31 -0.37 17.98
CA GLU A 140 -0.17 -1.18 17.60
C GLU A 140 0.99 -0.21 17.38
N LYS A 141 1.95 -0.27 18.30
CA LYS A 141 3.27 0.30 18.10
C LYS A 141 3.69 -0.04 16.68
N ASP A 142 4.02 0.98 15.91
CA ASP A 142 4.62 0.93 14.58
C ASP A 142 5.76 -0.09 14.62
N ASN A 143 5.41 -1.37 14.44
CA ASN A 143 6.40 -2.40 14.18
C ASN A 143 6.90 -2.07 12.79
N ASP A 144 8.02 -1.37 12.79
CA ASP A 144 8.78 -0.99 11.62
C ASP A 144 8.89 -2.24 10.73
N SER A 145 8.14 -2.23 9.61
CA SER A 145 8.15 -3.33 8.65
C SER A 145 9.57 -3.63 8.15
N THR A 146 10.47 -2.65 8.26
CA THR A 146 11.90 -2.76 8.01
C THR A 146 12.61 -3.66 9.04
N ALA A 147 12.19 -3.63 10.31
CA ALA A 147 12.73 -4.51 11.35
C ALA A 147 12.27 -5.97 11.16
N TYR A 148 11.05 -6.18 10.65
CA TYR A 148 10.56 -7.50 10.29
C TYR A 148 11.41 -8.14 9.18
N LEU A 149 11.71 -7.38 8.12
CA LEU A 149 12.56 -7.84 7.02
C LEU A 149 14.02 -8.08 7.46
N ALA A 150 14.57 -7.23 8.33
CA ALA A 150 15.92 -7.38 8.85
C ALA A 150 16.10 -8.61 9.75
N ASN A 151 15.09 -9.01 10.49
CA ASN A 151 15.16 -10.15 11.42
C ASN A 151 15.12 -11.53 10.73
N ARG A 152 14.62 -11.58 9.49
CA ARG A 152 14.58 -12.83 8.68
C ARG A 152 15.90 -13.16 7.98
N LEU A 153 16.83 -12.22 7.92
CA LEU A 153 18.11 -12.40 7.21
C LEU A 153 19.21 -13.09 8.03
N SER A 154 18.93 -13.52 9.26
CA SER A 154 19.90 -14.21 10.11
C SER A 154 19.90 -15.71 9.83
N GLY A 155 20.85 -16.19 9.02
CA GLY A 155 21.11 -17.63 8.84
C GLY A 155 21.14 -18.14 7.40
N VAL A 156 20.99 -17.26 6.41
CA VAL A 156 21.05 -17.60 4.98
C VAL A 156 22.49 -17.53 4.45
N PRO A 157 22.93 -18.39 3.51
CA PRO A 157 24.21 -18.22 2.82
C PRO A 157 24.28 -16.82 2.23
N GLU A 158 25.43 -16.14 2.38
CA GLU A 158 25.62 -14.74 2.04
C GLU A 158 25.27 -14.45 0.56
N ILE A 159 24.07 -13.92 0.33
CA ILE A 159 23.66 -13.36 -0.96
C ILE A 159 23.64 -11.84 -0.81
N THR A 160 24.46 -11.15 -1.61
CA THR A 160 24.45 -9.68 -1.64
C THR A 160 23.39 -9.18 -2.62
N LEU A 161 22.37 -8.47 -2.10
CA LEU A 161 21.33 -7.80 -2.91
C LEU A 161 21.63 -6.31 -2.98
N ILE A 162 21.69 -5.76 -4.19
CA ILE A 162 21.95 -4.34 -4.43
C ILE A 162 20.78 -3.77 -5.22
N GLY A 163 20.10 -2.75 -4.64
CA GLY A 163 18.97 -2.11 -5.30
C GLY A 163 18.17 -1.19 -4.34
N GLU A 164 16.96 -0.88 -4.72
CA GLU A 164 16.05 -0.10 -3.89
C GLU A 164 15.64 -0.91 -2.65
N ALA A 165 15.63 -0.27 -1.47
CA ALA A 165 15.56 -0.96 -0.17
C ALA A 165 14.31 -1.83 0.00
N VAL A 166 13.13 -1.36 -0.40
CA VAL A 166 11.86 -2.10 -0.25
C VAL A 166 11.83 -3.30 -1.19
N THR A 167 12.24 -3.11 -2.44
CA THR A 167 12.27 -4.19 -3.44
C THR A 167 13.28 -5.27 -3.07
N MET A 168 14.46 -4.88 -2.61
CA MET A 168 15.50 -5.83 -2.18
C MET A 168 15.09 -6.56 -0.90
N GLY A 169 14.42 -5.88 0.04
CA GLY A 169 13.87 -6.51 1.22
C GLY A 169 12.78 -7.54 0.89
N SER A 170 11.89 -7.23 -0.04
CA SER A 170 10.86 -8.17 -0.52
C SER A 170 11.47 -9.38 -1.25
N LEU A 171 12.54 -9.16 -2.03
CA LEU A 171 13.28 -10.26 -2.68
C LEU A 171 14.03 -11.13 -1.67
N ALA A 172 14.64 -10.53 -0.66
CA ALA A 172 15.31 -11.26 0.41
C ALA A 172 14.33 -12.17 1.15
N ALA A 173 13.15 -11.66 1.52
CA ALA A 173 12.10 -12.43 2.17
C ALA A 173 11.57 -13.60 1.31
N PHE A 174 11.66 -13.48 -0.02
CA PHE A 174 11.28 -14.58 -0.92
C PHE A 174 12.35 -15.69 -1.02
N ILE A 175 13.63 -15.34 -0.85
CA ILE A 175 14.76 -16.31 -0.97
C ILE A 175 14.89 -17.18 0.28
N GLU A 176 14.45 -16.72 1.44
CA GLU A 176 14.39 -17.46 2.71
C GLU A 176 13.31 -18.53 2.74
#